data_996871cf2a72993215a3ded39b8be299
#
_entry.id   996871cf2a72993215a3ded39b8be299
#
_cell.length_a   1.000
_cell.length_b   1.000
_cell.length_c   1.000
_cell.angle_alpha   90.00
_cell.angle_beta   90.00
_cell.angle_gamma   90.00
#
_symmetry.space_group_name_H-M   'P 1'
#
loop_
_entity.id
_entity.type
_entity.pdbx_description
1 polymer ?
#
loop_
_entity_poly.entity_id
_entity_poly.type
_entity_poly.pdbx_seq_one_letter_code
_entity_poly.pdbx_strand_id
1 'polypeptide(L)'
;MKIILDTDGTMTDFNNFIQTEAIPYFINKYSMEIVSPNSLEIQDIFDMDTFFANYYNCSNKEAKKYTKKALDEFWIHPRYLKYSLFYKFRLGLCQYVKEMIKEGHDVEIHTSRDKTTDNNAVGRIARGLTRLQYLLNGIHLSKEKYHFYKNDKDKVKNIIESKPDIVFEDKPEIIECLKNNGIKCVCVEGCHNTEVVNQNSVYKSNCYSYDDVLNGTNEVLGKKNFKYFRKSAKSDLFYDKISCVKNVILKYFEPIILNGENIISDDDKPYIYAPNHRSTLDPLVINSIVNKHIHWAALLRFFEGKDSIFNNSKDPFLCNLTAQTFKKLEYIPIERKKDNPNANNFSSIRDMVGYLQINKKIGIFPEGTTSRPENQDFGYFDPAFILMAIKTNASILPITTYWFKDENNKKRVVLNFGKPITVSGKTKEQIYDEYINIQQIQLDENKSVSELYKVDKNSKKTLLKSSKIYYN
;
A
#
# COMPACT_ATOMS: atom_id res chain seq x y z
N MET A 1 0.50 0.68 2.15
CA MET A 1 -0.29 -0.19 3.05
C MET A 1 -1.71 0.32 3.06
N LYS A 2 -2.68 -0.57 2.90
CA LYS A 2 -4.11 -0.28 3.03
C LYS A 2 -4.59 -0.67 4.42
N ILE A 3 -5.10 0.31 5.17
CA ILE A 3 -5.56 0.17 6.56
C ILE A 3 -7.06 0.41 6.58
N ILE A 4 -7.81 -0.52 7.11
CA ILE A 4 -9.25 -0.37 7.31
C ILE A 4 -9.56 -0.26 8.79
N LEU A 5 -10.46 0.66 9.14
CA LEU A 5 -10.88 0.96 10.50
C LEU A 5 -12.40 0.90 10.60
N ASP A 6 -12.91 0.24 11.61
CA ASP A 6 -14.30 0.48 12.05
C ASP A 6 -14.38 1.74 12.90
N THR A 7 -15.60 2.20 13.18
CA THR A 7 -15.83 3.43 13.96
C THR A 7 -16.25 3.12 15.40
N ASP A 8 -17.41 2.51 15.59
CA ASP A 8 -17.99 2.32 16.91
C ASP A 8 -17.37 1.09 17.60
N GLY A 9 -16.89 1.26 18.81
CA GLY A 9 -16.11 0.24 19.52
C GLY A 9 -14.62 0.21 19.16
N THR A 10 -14.27 0.56 17.94
CA THR A 10 -12.89 0.60 17.42
C THR A 10 -12.24 1.96 17.61
N MET A 11 -12.62 2.96 16.81
CA MET A 11 -12.09 4.33 16.97
C MET A 11 -12.62 5.01 18.22
N THR A 12 -13.89 4.83 18.52
CA THR A 12 -14.54 5.36 19.73
C THR A 12 -14.66 4.27 20.79
N ASP A 13 -14.63 4.65 22.05
CA ASP A 13 -15.01 3.77 23.15
C ASP A 13 -16.55 3.77 23.32
N PHE A 14 -17.19 3.03 22.42
CA PHE A 14 -18.65 2.93 22.40
C PHE A 14 -19.20 2.29 23.66
N ASN A 15 -18.47 1.37 24.26
CA ASN A 15 -18.87 0.72 25.52
C ASN A 15 -19.00 1.71 26.66
N ASN A 16 -18.00 2.55 26.82
CA ASN A 16 -18.04 3.59 27.86
C ASN A 16 -19.19 4.56 27.62
N PHE A 17 -19.47 4.92 26.36
CA PHE A 17 -20.61 5.76 26.02
C PHE A 17 -21.96 5.09 26.37
N ILE A 18 -22.14 3.82 26.04
CA ILE A 18 -23.35 3.07 26.41
C ILE A 18 -23.55 3.07 27.91
N GLN A 19 -22.52 2.76 28.69
CA GLN A 19 -22.60 2.68 30.15
C GLN A 19 -22.85 4.05 30.80
N THR A 20 -22.20 5.10 30.34
CA THR A 20 -22.22 6.41 31.03
C THR A 20 -23.33 7.31 30.54
N GLU A 21 -23.81 7.16 29.30
CA GLU A 21 -24.79 8.07 28.72
C GLU A 21 -26.08 7.38 28.29
N ALA A 22 -26.03 6.25 27.59
CA ALA A 22 -27.21 5.61 27.00
C ALA A 22 -28.06 4.90 28.04
N ILE A 23 -27.48 4.01 28.84
CA ILE A 23 -28.20 3.28 29.88
C ILE A 23 -28.82 4.21 30.92
N PRO A 24 -28.10 5.19 31.52
CA PRO A 24 -28.74 6.15 32.43
C PRO A 24 -29.89 6.93 31.80
N TYR A 25 -29.79 7.22 30.49
CA TYR A 25 -30.90 7.86 29.77
C TYR A 25 -32.12 6.95 29.67
N PHE A 26 -31.97 5.67 29.31
CA PHE A 26 -33.06 4.73 29.18
C PHE A 26 -33.73 4.45 30.54
N ILE A 27 -32.88 4.25 31.57
CA ILE A 27 -33.36 4.05 32.95
C ILE A 27 -34.25 5.22 33.38
N ASN A 28 -33.80 6.43 33.20
CA ASN A 28 -34.54 7.62 33.61
C ASN A 28 -35.82 7.82 32.77
N LYS A 29 -35.71 7.66 31.44
CA LYS A 29 -36.81 7.87 30.52
C LYS A 29 -37.99 6.87 30.70
N TYR A 30 -37.64 5.61 30.97
CA TYR A 30 -38.65 4.54 31.10
C TYR A 30 -38.99 4.23 32.55
N SER A 31 -38.52 5.08 33.51
CA SER A 31 -38.71 4.91 34.94
C SER A 31 -38.35 3.49 35.43
N MET A 32 -37.22 3.00 34.92
CA MET A 32 -36.71 1.67 35.21
C MET A 32 -36.21 1.61 36.66
N GLU A 33 -36.86 0.83 37.52
CA GLU A 33 -36.30 0.47 38.81
C GLU A 33 -35.22 -0.59 38.65
N ILE A 34 -33.98 -0.18 38.48
CA ILE A 34 -32.86 -1.12 38.50
C ILE A 34 -32.52 -1.37 39.95
N VAL A 35 -32.72 -2.60 40.39
CA VAL A 35 -32.45 -3.08 41.73
C VAL A 35 -30.93 -3.02 42.08
N SER A 36 -30.05 -3.06 41.08
CA SER A 36 -28.63 -2.74 41.18
C SER A 36 -27.99 -2.55 39.81
N PRO A 37 -27.17 -1.49 39.59
CA PRO A 37 -26.35 -1.35 38.38
C PRO A 37 -25.35 -2.49 38.17
N ASN A 38 -25.01 -3.21 39.25
CA ASN A 38 -24.05 -4.33 39.20
C ASN A 38 -24.70 -5.68 38.84
N SER A 39 -26.02 -5.73 38.66
CA SER A 39 -26.73 -6.96 38.26
C SER A 39 -26.89 -7.09 36.74
N LEU A 40 -26.53 -6.08 35.96
CA LEU A 40 -26.43 -6.17 34.51
C LEU A 40 -25.07 -6.80 34.22
N GLU A 41 -25.05 -8.00 33.71
CA GLU A 41 -23.83 -8.56 33.13
C GLU A 41 -23.36 -7.66 31.96
N ILE A 42 -22.05 -7.47 31.83
CA ILE A 42 -21.45 -6.58 30.82
C ILE A 42 -21.90 -6.97 29.40
N GLN A 43 -22.22 -8.23 29.16
CA GLN A 43 -22.75 -8.75 27.89
C GLN A 43 -24.15 -8.23 27.56
N ASP A 44 -25.01 -8.00 28.54
CA ASP A 44 -26.39 -7.50 28.36
C ASP A 44 -26.42 -6.07 27.80
N ILE A 45 -25.33 -5.33 27.97
CA ILE A 45 -25.22 -3.92 27.56
C ILE A 45 -25.06 -3.78 26.04
N PHE A 46 -24.49 -4.80 25.37
CA PHE A 46 -24.35 -4.83 23.91
C PHE A 46 -25.54 -5.42 23.20
N ASP A 47 -26.30 -6.26 23.89
CA ASP A 47 -27.55 -6.77 23.39
C ASP A 47 -28.72 -6.01 24.03
N MET A 48 -29.05 -4.89 23.42
CA MET A 48 -30.19 -4.08 23.87
C MET A 48 -31.50 -4.87 23.84
N ASP A 49 -31.63 -5.91 23.02
CA ASP A 49 -32.78 -6.79 23.05
C ASP A 49 -32.81 -7.59 24.34
N THR A 50 -31.68 -8.15 24.75
CA THR A 50 -31.53 -8.86 26.02
C THR A 50 -31.71 -7.90 27.20
N PHE A 51 -31.18 -6.71 27.15
CA PHE A 51 -31.38 -5.66 28.15
C PHE A 51 -32.86 -5.38 28.39
N PHE A 52 -33.64 -5.09 27.33
CA PHE A 52 -35.06 -4.85 27.43
C PHE A 52 -35.88 -6.11 27.78
N ALA A 53 -35.47 -7.30 27.30
CA ALA A 53 -36.08 -8.56 27.65
C ALA A 53 -36.02 -8.83 29.17
N ASN A 54 -34.84 -8.68 29.75
CA ASN A 54 -34.61 -8.84 31.20
C ASN A 54 -35.41 -7.81 32.01
N TYR A 55 -35.37 -6.55 31.52
CA TYR A 55 -36.10 -5.47 32.20
C TYR A 55 -37.60 -5.67 32.21
N TYR A 56 -38.22 -5.97 31.06
CA TYR A 56 -39.66 -6.17 30.94
C TYR A 56 -40.11 -7.60 31.24
N ASN A 57 -39.21 -8.50 31.58
CA ASN A 57 -39.48 -9.94 31.81
C ASN A 57 -40.29 -10.56 30.63
N CYS A 58 -39.81 -10.30 29.41
CA CYS A 58 -40.43 -10.76 28.17
C CYS A 58 -39.45 -11.51 27.27
N SER A 59 -39.93 -12.11 26.20
CA SER A 59 -39.07 -12.77 25.24
C SER A 59 -38.20 -11.76 24.43
N ASN A 60 -37.00 -12.15 24.00
CA ASN A 60 -36.14 -11.31 23.12
C ASN A 60 -36.87 -10.86 21.85
N LYS A 61 -37.84 -11.65 21.36
CA LYS A 61 -38.66 -11.29 20.20
C LYS A 61 -39.61 -10.11 20.49
N GLU A 62 -40.15 -10.05 21.68
CA GLU A 62 -41.00 -8.94 22.15
C GLU A 62 -40.15 -7.72 22.50
N ALA A 63 -38.99 -7.93 23.12
CA ALA A 63 -38.03 -6.89 23.46
C ALA A 63 -37.57 -6.10 22.25
N LYS A 64 -37.42 -6.70 21.07
CA LYS A 64 -37.07 -6.03 19.80
C LYS A 64 -37.91 -4.81 19.48
N LYS A 65 -39.17 -4.80 19.87
CA LYS A 65 -40.09 -3.64 19.67
C LYS A 65 -39.65 -2.47 20.55
N TYR A 66 -39.29 -2.76 21.80
CA TYR A 66 -38.81 -1.74 22.76
C TYR A 66 -37.46 -1.22 22.39
N THR A 67 -36.55 -2.13 22.04
CA THR A 67 -35.19 -1.77 21.54
C THR A 67 -35.31 -0.85 20.33
N LYS A 68 -36.09 -1.24 19.32
CA LYS A 68 -36.25 -0.43 18.11
C LYS A 68 -36.79 0.96 18.42
N LYS A 69 -37.83 1.05 19.24
CA LYS A 69 -38.43 2.34 19.64
C LYS A 69 -37.42 3.18 20.41
N ALA A 70 -36.72 2.59 21.38
CA ALA A 70 -35.75 3.30 22.20
C ALA A 70 -34.59 3.81 21.36
N LEU A 71 -34.04 2.99 20.46
CA LEU A 71 -32.95 3.38 19.57
C LEU A 71 -33.41 4.43 18.56
N ASP A 72 -34.56 4.29 17.91
CA ASP A 72 -35.06 5.30 16.97
C ASP A 72 -35.24 6.68 17.62
N GLU A 73 -35.65 6.74 18.88
CA GLU A 73 -35.76 7.96 19.65
C GLU A 73 -34.35 8.48 20.11
N PHE A 74 -33.45 7.58 20.47
CA PHE A 74 -32.13 7.92 20.96
C PHE A 74 -31.20 8.47 19.86
N TRP A 75 -31.32 7.96 18.63
CA TRP A 75 -30.51 8.40 17.48
C TRP A 75 -30.71 9.87 17.12
N ILE A 76 -31.84 10.45 17.42
CA ILE A 76 -32.14 11.89 17.26
C ILE A 76 -31.96 12.68 18.56
N HIS A 77 -31.63 12.00 19.67
CA HIS A 77 -31.49 12.66 20.97
C HIS A 77 -30.19 13.45 21.06
N PRO A 78 -30.17 14.64 21.72
CA PRO A 78 -28.97 15.47 21.87
C PRO A 78 -27.74 14.74 22.45
N ARG A 79 -27.94 13.73 23.32
CA ARG A 79 -26.83 12.92 23.88
C ARG A 79 -26.13 12.11 22.81
N TYR A 80 -26.88 11.50 21.88
CA TYR A 80 -26.29 10.79 20.75
C TYR A 80 -25.62 11.74 19.77
N LEU A 81 -26.22 12.90 19.49
CA LEU A 81 -25.55 13.93 18.69
C LEU A 81 -24.25 14.39 19.34
N LYS A 82 -24.25 14.56 20.68
CA LYS A 82 -23.04 14.84 21.45
C LYS A 82 -21.99 13.75 21.28
N TYR A 83 -22.37 12.47 21.37
CA TYR A 83 -21.47 11.34 21.10
C TYR A 83 -20.93 11.41 19.68
N SER A 84 -21.79 11.52 18.68
CA SER A 84 -21.42 11.52 17.26
C SER A 84 -20.49 12.66 16.84
N LEU A 85 -20.46 13.75 17.61
CA LEU A 85 -19.62 14.93 17.30
C LEU A 85 -18.40 15.04 18.21
N PHE A 86 -18.56 14.84 19.50
CA PHE A 86 -17.59 15.24 20.50
C PHE A 86 -16.95 14.10 21.30
N TYR A 87 -17.42 12.85 21.10
CA TYR A 87 -16.80 11.75 21.80
C TYR A 87 -15.41 11.50 21.22
N LYS A 88 -14.42 11.52 22.09
CA LYS A 88 -13.02 11.39 21.66
C LYS A 88 -12.70 9.99 21.16
N PHE A 89 -11.86 9.93 20.17
CA PHE A 89 -11.28 8.68 19.71
C PHE A 89 -10.26 8.14 20.71
N ARG A 90 -10.01 6.84 20.69
CA ARG A 90 -8.92 6.20 21.44
C ARG A 90 -7.61 6.88 21.03
N LEU A 91 -6.90 7.46 21.98
CA LEU A 91 -5.78 8.38 21.69
C LEU A 91 -4.66 7.71 20.89
N GLY A 92 -4.28 6.48 21.25
CA GLY A 92 -3.22 5.75 20.56
C GLY A 92 -3.57 5.44 19.11
N LEU A 93 -4.78 4.94 18.86
CA LEU A 93 -5.24 4.64 17.50
C LEU A 93 -5.41 5.93 16.66
N CYS A 94 -5.93 6.99 17.27
CA CYS A 94 -6.06 8.29 16.61
C CYS A 94 -4.69 8.84 16.17
N GLN A 95 -3.69 8.77 17.05
CA GLN A 95 -2.32 9.18 16.73
C GLN A 95 -1.71 8.33 15.62
N TYR A 96 -1.86 7.00 15.72
CA TYR A 96 -1.39 6.05 14.71
C TYR A 96 -1.98 6.37 13.33
N VAL A 97 -3.29 6.54 13.24
CA VAL A 97 -4.00 6.85 11.98
C VAL A 97 -3.47 8.15 11.36
N LYS A 98 -3.29 9.21 12.16
CA LYS A 98 -2.73 10.48 11.68
C LYS A 98 -1.32 10.32 11.11
N GLU A 99 -0.48 9.53 11.76
CA GLU A 99 0.87 9.24 11.26
C GLU A 99 0.83 8.45 9.97
N MET A 100 0.00 7.41 9.89
CA MET A 100 -0.13 6.58 8.69
C MET A 100 -0.60 7.41 7.49
N ILE A 101 -1.58 8.30 7.67
CA ILE A 101 -2.02 9.23 6.62
C ILE A 101 -0.88 10.16 6.20
N LYS A 102 -0.16 10.74 7.16
CA LYS A 102 1.00 11.63 6.88
C LYS A 102 2.12 10.90 6.14
N GLU A 103 2.29 9.62 6.38
CA GLU A 103 3.27 8.77 5.70
C GLU A 103 2.79 8.28 4.32
N GLY A 104 1.53 8.56 3.93
CA GLY A 104 0.97 8.19 2.64
C GLY A 104 0.39 6.79 2.56
N HIS A 105 0.04 6.21 3.69
CA HIS A 105 -0.72 4.97 3.70
C HIS A 105 -2.17 5.23 3.30
N ASP A 106 -2.79 4.24 2.66
CA ASP A 106 -4.19 4.27 2.29
C ASP A 106 -5.05 3.88 3.49
N VAL A 107 -5.76 4.86 4.06
CA VAL A 107 -6.62 4.68 5.22
C VAL A 107 -8.08 4.82 4.81
N GLU A 108 -8.89 3.83 5.12
CA GLU A 108 -10.33 3.80 4.83
C GLU A 108 -11.14 3.49 6.08
N ILE A 109 -12.34 4.06 6.15
CA ILE A 109 -13.28 3.87 7.25
C ILE A 109 -14.43 3.00 6.73
N HIS A 110 -14.61 1.82 7.32
CA HIS A 110 -15.66 0.88 6.98
C HIS A 110 -16.58 0.68 8.18
N THR A 111 -17.79 1.21 8.14
CA THR A 111 -18.68 1.17 9.29
C THR A 111 -20.11 0.78 8.90
N SER A 112 -20.77 0.01 9.75
CA SER A 112 -22.20 -0.35 9.66
C SER A 112 -23.09 0.48 10.59
N ARG A 113 -22.66 1.72 10.90
CA ARG A 113 -23.39 2.66 11.76
C ARG A 113 -24.81 2.91 11.24
N ASP A 114 -25.80 2.80 12.12
CA ASP A 114 -27.21 2.94 11.76
C ASP A 114 -27.55 4.28 11.06
N LYS A 115 -28.63 4.28 10.29
CA LYS A 115 -29.10 5.42 9.46
C LYS A 115 -28.12 5.91 8.39
N THR A 116 -26.86 5.52 8.39
CA THR A 116 -25.87 6.05 7.41
C THR A 116 -26.14 5.61 5.96
N THR A 117 -26.85 4.50 5.76
CA THR A 117 -27.23 3.99 4.43
C THR A 117 -28.56 4.50 3.91
N ASP A 118 -29.33 5.24 4.74
CA ASP A 118 -30.62 5.80 4.32
C ASP A 118 -30.44 6.83 3.20
N ASN A 119 -31.28 6.74 2.16
CA ASN A 119 -31.28 7.66 1.02
C ASN A 119 -32.11 8.93 1.24
N ASN A 120 -32.26 9.36 2.49
CA ASN A 120 -33.03 10.53 2.90
C ASN A 120 -32.17 11.59 3.56
N ALA A 121 -32.78 12.65 4.10
CA ALA A 121 -32.07 13.72 4.81
C ALA A 121 -31.35 13.19 6.07
N VAL A 122 -31.95 12.25 6.79
CA VAL A 122 -31.38 11.66 8.01
C VAL A 122 -30.08 10.92 7.68
N GLY A 123 -30.06 10.10 6.64
CA GLY A 123 -28.87 9.40 6.22
C GLY A 123 -27.75 10.33 5.76
N ARG A 124 -28.07 11.43 5.05
CA ARG A 124 -27.08 12.45 4.69
C ARG A 124 -26.47 13.11 5.92
N ILE A 125 -27.29 13.44 6.91
CA ILE A 125 -26.83 14.01 8.19
C ILE A 125 -25.95 13.01 8.93
N ALA A 126 -26.37 11.74 9.08
CA ALA A 126 -25.61 10.70 9.77
C ALA A 126 -24.21 10.49 9.16
N ARG A 127 -24.10 10.42 7.83
CA ARG A 127 -22.81 10.38 7.13
C ARG A 127 -21.98 11.64 7.33
N GLY A 128 -22.64 12.79 7.33
CA GLY A 128 -21.99 14.10 7.59
C GLY A 128 -21.42 14.17 9.01
N LEU A 129 -22.18 13.77 10.01
CA LEU A 129 -21.76 13.72 11.41
C LEU A 129 -20.56 12.77 11.62
N THR A 130 -20.61 11.57 11.01
CA THR A 130 -19.48 10.63 11.08
C THR A 130 -18.20 11.25 10.54
N ARG A 131 -18.24 11.86 9.36
CA ARG A 131 -17.07 12.54 8.79
C ARG A 131 -16.59 13.71 9.63
N LEU A 132 -17.51 14.50 10.17
CA LEU A 132 -17.19 15.63 11.04
C LEU A 132 -16.53 15.16 12.34
N GLN A 133 -16.94 14.03 12.91
CA GLN A 133 -16.31 13.43 14.08
C GLN A 133 -14.82 13.13 13.82
N TYR A 134 -14.48 12.53 12.67
CA TYR A 134 -13.09 12.28 12.27
C TYR A 134 -12.31 13.61 12.10
N LEU A 135 -12.92 14.58 11.44
CA LEU A 135 -12.30 15.90 11.23
C LEU A 135 -12.01 16.61 12.56
N LEU A 136 -12.95 16.60 13.50
CA LEU A 136 -12.79 17.19 14.84
C LEU A 136 -11.72 16.48 15.67
N ASN A 137 -11.46 15.20 15.40
CA ASN A 137 -10.34 14.46 15.99
C ASN A 137 -9.03 14.65 15.19
N GLY A 138 -9.00 15.52 14.17
CA GLY A 138 -7.81 15.86 13.38
C GLY A 138 -7.42 14.79 12.36
N ILE A 139 -8.37 13.93 11.91
CA ILE A 139 -8.19 12.95 10.86
C ILE A 139 -8.87 13.48 9.60
N HIS A 140 -8.05 13.83 8.60
CA HIS A 140 -8.47 14.42 7.34
C HIS A 140 -8.45 13.38 6.23
N LEU A 141 -9.62 12.85 5.89
CA LEU A 141 -9.81 11.89 4.79
C LEU A 141 -10.80 12.46 3.77
N SER A 142 -10.59 12.16 2.51
CA SER A 142 -11.51 12.51 1.44
C SER A 142 -12.81 11.69 1.55
N LYS A 143 -13.88 12.16 0.91
CA LYS A 143 -15.23 11.63 1.10
C LYS A 143 -15.36 10.16 0.67
N GLU A 144 -14.62 9.78 -0.35
CA GLU A 144 -14.55 8.42 -0.92
C GLU A 144 -13.86 7.39 -0.01
N LYS A 145 -13.14 7.85 1.02
CA LYS A 145 -12.50 6.97 2.01
C LYS A 145 -13.45 6.51 3.12
N TYR A 146 -14.72 6.93 3.07
CA TYR A 146 -15.72 6.52 4.03
C TYR A 146 -16.75 5.60 3.37
N HIS A 147 -16.80 4.35 3.82
CA HIS A 147 -17.70 3.31 3.33
C HIS A 147 -18.73 2.98 4.38
N PHE A 148 -20.02 3.12 4.01
CA PHE A 148 -21.16 2.90 4.90
C PHE A 148 -21.94 1.68 4.44
N TYR A 149 -22.21 0.77 5.37
CA TYR A 149 -22.88 -0.51 5.08
C TYR A 149 -24.19 -0.64 5.88
N LYS A 150 -25.15 -1.33 5.28
CA LYS A 150 -26.43 -1.59 5.91
C LYS A 150 -26.34 -2.64 7.02
N ASN A 151 -25.38 -3.55 6.89
CA ASN A 151 -25.14 -4.66 7.81
C ASN A 151 -23.70 -5.12 7.77
N ASP A 152 -23.30 -5.91 8.75
CA ASP A 152 -21.94 -6.42 8.88
C ASP A 152 -21.54 -7.41 7.76
N LYS A 153 -22.50 -8.14 7.16
CA LYS A 153 -22.22 -9.07 6.04
C LYS A 153 -21.72 -8.32 4.81
N ASP A 154 -22.39 -7.22 4.45
CA ASP A 154 -21.97 -6.38 3.33
C ASP A 154 -20.62 -5.68 3.63
N LYS A 155 -20.41 -5.24 4.88
CA LYS A 155 -19.14 -4.69 5.35
C LYS A 155 -18.01 -5.69 5.16
N VAL A 156 -18.13 -6.89 5.70
CA VAL A 156 -17.12 -7.95 5.63
C VAL A 156 -16.81 -8.34 4.18
N LYS A 157 -17.83 -8.53 3.34
CA LYS A 157 -17.65 -8.83 1.92
C LYS A 157 -16.77 -7.77 1.24
N ASN A 158 -17.09 -6.50 1.42
CA ASN A 158 -16.33 -5.40 0.82
C ASN A 158 -14.90 -5.29 1.37
N ILE A 159 -14.70 -5.54 2.67
CA ILE A 159 -13.35 -5.58 3.26
C ILE A 159 -12.52 -6.69 2.60
N ILE A 160 -13.07 -7.90 2.43
CA ILE A 160 -12.37 -9.02 1.80
C ILE A 160 -12.01 -8.68 0.34
N GLU A 161 -12.96 -8.16 -0.43
CA GLU A 161 -12.74 -7.75 -1.82
C GLU A 161 -11.67 -6.65 -1.97
N SER A 162 -11.57 -5.76 -0.99
CA SER A 162 -10.61 -4.66 -1.00
C SER A 162 -9.17 -5.05 -0.64
N LYS A 163 -8.96 -6.30 -0.16
CA LYS A 163 -7.66 -6.89 0.20
C LYS A 163 -6.78 -5.98 1.06
N PRO A 164 -7.20 -5.56 2.26
CA PRO A 164 -6.40 -4.69 3.11
C PRO A 164 -5.16 -5.42 3.66
N ASP A 165 -4.13 -4.66 3.98
CA ASP A 165 -2.96 -5.18 4.68
C ASP A 165 -3.26 -5.43 6.17
N ILE A 166 -4.15 -4.60 6.76
CA ILE A 166 -4.55 -4.70 8.17
C ILE A 166 -5.93 -4.08 8.39
N VAL A 167 -6.70 -4.68 9.27
CA VAL A 167 -8.01 -4.19 9.73
C VAL A 167 -7.99 -3.99 11.24
N PHE A 168 -8.56 -2.89 11.72
CA PHE A 168 -8.88 -2.65 13.14
C PHE A 168 -10.38 -2.80 13.32
N GLU A 169 -10.78 -3.73 14.17
CA GLU A 169 -12.17 -4.13 14.38
C GLU A 169 -12.36 -4.59 15.84
N ASP A 170 -13.56 -4.42 16.40
CA ASP A 170 -13.88 -4.85 17.77
C ASP A 170 -14.84 -6.05 17.82
N LYS A 171 -15.60 -6.31 16.74
CA LYS A 171 -16.61 -7.40 16.73
C LYS A 171 -15.99 -8.78 16.47
N PRO A 172 -16.14 -9.75 17.41
CA PRO A 172 -15.55 -11.08 17.28
C PRO A 172 -15.95 -11.81 16.00
N GLU A 173 -17.23 -11.74 15.59
CA GLU A 173 -17.73 -12.44 14.43
C GLU A 173 -17.12 -11.90 13.12
N ILE A 174 -16.89 -10.60 13.05
CA ILE A 174 -16.22 -9.97 11.90
C ILE A 174 -14.76 -10.39 11.88
N ILE A 175 -14.07 -10.31 13.01
CA ILE A 175 -12.64 -10.70 13.15
C ILE A 175 -12.45 -12.16 12.73
N GLU A 176 -13.28 -13.07 13.20
CA GLU A 176 -13.22 -14.49 12.85
C GLU A 176 -13.42 -14.71 11.33
N CYS A 177 -14.39 -14.03 10.74
CA CYS A 177 -14.63 -14.11 9.29
C CYS A 177 -13.43 -13.56 8.48
N LEU A 178 -12.86 -12.43 8.87
CA LEU A 178 -11.69 -11.84 8.22
C LEU A 178 -10.47 -12.74 8.33
N LYS A 179 -10.20 -13.29 9.53
CA LYS A 179 -9.13 -14.25 9.78
C LYS A 179 -9.24 -15.49 8.88
N ASN A 180 -10.44 -16.06 8.75
CA ASN A 180 -10.69 -17.23 7.90
C ASN A 180 -10.46 -16.94 6.41
N ASN A 181 -10.46 -15.67 6.01
CA ASN A 181 -10.10 -15.20 4.66
C ASN A 181 -8.65 -14.68 4.57
N GLY A 182 -7.80 -14.98 5.57
CA GLY A 182 -6.38 -14.63 5.56
C GLY A 182 -6.07 -13.14 5.81
N ILE A 183 -7.06 -12.36 6.25
CA ILE A 183 -6.90 -10.93 6.54
C ILE A 183 -6.36 -10.76 7.96
N LYS A 184 -5.40 -9.87 8.12
CA LYS A 184 -4.75 -9.57 9.39
C LYS A 184 -5.55 -8.53 10.16
N CYS A 185 -5.80 -8.80 11.44
CA CYS A 185 -6.64 -7.96 12.28
C CYS A 185 -5.96 -7.55 13.57
N VAL A 186 -6.13 -6.29 13.97
CA VAL A 186 -5.97 -5.86 15.35
C VAL A 186 -7.37 -5.81 15.97
N CYS A 187 -7.62 -6.72 16.91
CA CYS A 187 -8.83 -6.71 17.72
C CYS A 187 -8.75 -5.58 18.73
N VAL A 188 -9.62 -4.59 18.59
CA VAL A 188 -9.68 -3.48 19.55
C VAL A 188 -10.48 -3.95 20.79
N GLU A 189 -9.81 -3.97 21.93
CA GLU A 189 -10.35 -4.54 23.15
C GLU A 189 -11.62 -3.83 23.63
N GLY A 190 -12.64 -4.64 23.90
CA GLY A 190 -13.92 -4.25 24.49
C GLY A 190 -14.46 -5.35 25.40
N CYS A 191 -15.50 -5.06 26.15
CA CYS A 191 -16.11 -6.05 27.06
C CYS A 191 -16.75 -7.24 26.32
N HIS A 192 -17.16 -7.06 25.07
CA HIS A 192 -17.84 -8.08 24.25
C HIS A 192 -16.89 -9.00 23.47
N ASN A 193 -15.58 -8.78 23.54
CA ASN A 193 -14.60 -9.58 22.83
C ASN A 193 -13.51 -10.16 23.73
N THR A 194 -13.83 -10.42 24.98
CA THR A 194 -12.89 -10.97 26.00
C THR A 194 -12.34 -12.34 25.59
N GLU A 195 -13.11 -13.14 24.86
CA GLU A 195 -12.74 -14.47 24.38
C GLU A 195 -11.77 -14.46 23.19
N VAL A 196 -11.61 -13.32 22.51
CA VAL A 196 -10.66 -13.21 21.41
C VAL A 196 -9.23 -13.29 21.93
N VAL A 197 -8.49 -14.27 21.47
CA VAL A 197 -7.09 -14.52 21.85
C VAL A 197 -6.12 -14.12 20.76
N ASN A 198 -4.91 -13.76 21.15
CA ASN A 198 -3.83 -13.46 20.21
C ASN A 198 -3.45 -14.70 19.38
N GLN A 199 -3.38 -14.54 18.06
CA GLN A 199 -3.01 -15.57 17.09
C GLN A 199 -2.15 -14.94 16.00
N ASN A 200 -1.56 -15.75 15.10
CA ASN A 200 -0.67 -15.25 14.03
C ASN A 200 -1.24 -14.12 13.14
N SER A 201 -2.56 -14.03 13.00
CA SER A 201 -3.24 -13.00 12.18
C SER A 201 -4.13 -12.06 12.99
N VAL A 202 -4.21 -12.24 14.31
CA VAL A 202 -5.05 -11.43 15.20
C VAL A 202 -4.27 -11.06 16.46
N TYR A 203 -4.20 -9.78 16.76
CA TYR A 203 -3.61 -9.26 18.00
C TYR A 203 -4.63 -8.38 18.72
N LYS A 204 -4.78 -8.57 20.02
CA LYS A 204 -5.68 -7.80 20.86
C LYS A 204 -4.97 -6.60 21.45
N SER A 205 -5.55 -5.41 21.30
CA SER A 205 -5.01 -4.13 21.78
C SER A 205 -6.11 -3.25 22.32
N ASN A 206 -5.89 -2.56 23.42
CA ASN A 206 -6.84 -1.56 23.91
C ASN A 206 -6.80 -0.25 23.12
N CYS A 207 -5.77 -0.03 22.31
CA CYS A 207 -5.59 1.11 21.43
C CYS A 207 -5.57 2.49 22.08
N TYR A 208 -5.39 2.59 23.41
CA TYR A 208 -5.25 3.86 24.10
C TYR A 208 -3.84 4.44 24.03
N SER A 209 -2.80 3.60 23.97
CA SER A 209 -1.43 4.05 23.76
C SER A 209 -0.97 3.81 22.32
N TYR A 210 -0.17 4.72 21.80
CA TYR A 210 0.43 4.60 20.47
C TYR A 210 1.33 3.36 20.36
N ASP A 211 2.12 3.09 21.40
CA ASP A 211 3.03 1.94 21.44
C ASP A 211 2.29 0.60 21.40
N ASP A 212 1.12 0.51 22.04
CA ASP A 212 0.29 -0.69 22.01
C ASP A 212 -0.26 -0.95 20.60
N VAL A 213 -0.74 0.09 19.91
CA VAL A 213 -1.16 0.00 18.51
C VAL A 213 -0.01 -0.42 17.58
N LEU A 214 1.18 0.17 17.78
CA LEU A 214 2.37 -0.21 17.03
C LEU A 214 2.78 -1.66 17.28
N ASN A 215 2.71 -2.11 18.53
CA ASN A 215 3.01 -3.50 18.88
C ASN A 215 2.01 -4.46 18.24
N GLY A 216 0.71 -4.18 18.30
CA GLY A 216 -0.31 -4.96 17.62
C GLY A 216 -0.08 -5.03 16.10
N THR A 217 0.18 -3.90 15.47
CA THR A 217 0.51 -3.83 14.04
C THR A 217 1.78 -4.64 13.69
N ASN A 218 2.83 -4.51 14.51
CA ASN A 218 4.08 -5.25 14.32
C ASN A 218 3.90 -6.77 14.47
N GLU A 219 3.06 -7.22 15.39
CA GLU A 219 2.81 -8.65 15.62
C GLU A 219 2.06 -9.26 14.42
N VAL A 220 0.98 -8.61 13.95
CA VAL A 220 0.17 -9.18 12.84
C VAL A 220 0.82 -9.01 11.47
N LEU A 221 1.54 -7.93 11.22
CA LEU A 221 2.24 -7.70 9.94
C LEU A 221 3.66 -8.27 9.92
N GLY A 222 4.26 -8.48 11.10
CA GLY A 222 5.68 -8.72 11.29
C GLY A 222 6.48 -7.42 11.28
N LYS A 223 7.29 -7.19 12.33
CA LYS A 223 8.10 -5.96 12.51
C LYS A 223 8.88 -5.54 11.28
N LYS A 224 9.44 -6.52 10.56
CA LYS A 224 10.24 -6.29 9.37
C LYS A 224 9.40 -5.75 8.21
N ASN A 225 8.25 -6.36 7.94
CA ASN A 225 7.36 -5.95 6.85
C ASN A 225 6.77 -4.56 7.11
N PHE A 226 6.36 -4.28 8.33
CA PHE A 226 5.85 -2.96 8.72
C PHE A 226 6.87 -1.84 8.49
N LYS A 227 8.17 -2.09 8.80
CA LYS A 227 9.26 -1.15 8.48
C LYS A 227 9.31 -0.81 6.99
N TYR A 228 9.19 -1.82 6.11
CA TYR A 228 9.22 -1.58 4.65
C TYR A 228 7.94 -0.90 4.15
N PHE A 229 6.78 -1.20 4.70
CA PHE A 229 5.54 -0.49 4.40
C PHE A 229 5.68 1.02 4.66
N ARG A 230 6.21 1.40 5.84
CA ARG A 230 6.40 2.82 6.20
C ARG A 230 7.41 3.52 5.28
N LYS A 231 8.54 2.88 5.00
CA LYS A 231 9.55 3.41 4.10
C LYS A 231 9.02 3.60 2.68
N SER A 232 8.36 2.57 2.15
CA SER A 232 7.79 2.61 0.81
C SER A 232 6.72 3.69 0.68
N ALA A 233 5.80 3.83 1.63
CA ALA A 233 4.76 4.85 1.55
C ALA A 233 5.34 6.27 1.43
N LYS A 234 6.36 6.60 2.24
CA LYS A 234 7.06 7.89 2.15
C LYS A 234 7.75 8.12 0.80
N SER A 235 8.39 7.07 0.27
CA SER A 235 9.07 7.16 -1.02
C SER A 235 8.09 7.24 -2.19
N ASP A 236 6.94 6.55 -2.12
CA ASP A 236 5.86 6.65 -3.10
C ASP A 236 5.30 8.08 -3.18
N LEU A 237 5.02 8.72 -2.02
CA LEU A 237 4.61 10.12 -1.97
C LEU A 237 5.65 11.08 -2.58
N PHE A 238 6.93 10.81 -2.38
CA PHE A 238 7.98 11.62 -2.98
C PHE A 238 8.07 11.39 -4.49
N TYR A 239 7.95 10.13 -4.93
CA TYR A 239 7.91 9.78 -6.36
C TYR A 239 6.77 10.50 -7.09
N ASP A 240 5.57 10.51 -6.52
CA ASP A 240 4.41 11.21 -7.09
C ASP A 240 4.65 12.71 -7.26
N LYS A 241 5.29 13.35 -6.25
CA LYS A 241 5.64 14.78 -6.32
C LYS A 241 6.63 15.12 -7.45
N ILE A 242 7.57 14.22 -7.74
CA ILE A 242 8.56 14.45 -8.81
C ILE A 242 8.12 13.88 -10.17
N SER A 243 6.94 13.28 -10.25
CA SER A 243 6.44 12.64 -11.47
C SER A 243 6.28 13.62 -12.64
N CYS A 244 6.13 14.93 -12.37
CA CYS A 244 6.12 15.97 -13.43
C CYS A 244 7.39 15.96 -14.30
N VAL A 245 8.54 15.53 -13.75
CA VAL A 245 9.81 15.39 -14.51
C VAL A 245 9.70 14.33 -15.61
N LYS A 246 8.83 13.33 -15.44
CA LYS A 246 8.54 12.29 -16.43
C LYS A 246 8.28 12.88 -17.82
N ASN A 247 7.38 13.84 -17.93
CA ASN A 247 6.99 14.42 -19.22
C ASN A 247 8.16 15.13 -19.92
N VAL A 248 9.06 15.73 -19.14
CA VAL A 248 10.27 16.36 -19.67
C VAL A 248 11.21 15.29 -20.25
N ILE A 249 11.43 14.19 -19.54
CA ILE A 249 12.26 13.07 -19.99
C ILE A 249 11.69 12.45 -21.27
N LEU A 250 10.40 12.14 -21.29
CA LEU A 250 9.71 11.55 -22.43
C LEU A 250 9.76 12.45 -23.67
N LYS A 251 9.55 13.76 -23.50
CA LYS A 251 9.64 14.74 -24.59
C LYS A 251 11.08 14.90 -25.10
N TYR A 252 12.07 14.81 -24.22
CA TYR A 252 13.48 14.97 -24.61
C TYR A 252 14.00 13.76 -25.38
N PHE A 253 13.76 12.55 -24.88
CA PHE A 253 14.30 11.32 -25.48
C PHE A 253 13.39 10.72 -26.55
N GLU A 254 12.07 10.97 -26.48
CA GLU A 254 11.06 10.36 -27.36
C GLU A 254 11.31 8.85 -27.53
N PRO A 255 11.21 8.08 -26.42
CA PRO A 255 11.57 6.66 -26.43
C PRO A 255 10.68 5.87 -27.39
N ILE A 256 11.28 4.91 -28.09
CA ILE A 256 10.56 3.93 -28.90
C ILE A 256 10.30 2.72 -27.99
N ILE A 257 9.02 2.33 -27.89
CA ILE A 257 8.60 1.24 -27.01
C ILE A 257 8.13 0.06 -27.86
N LEU A 258 8.73 -1.10 -27.59
CA LEU A 258 8.34 -2.37 -28.19
C LEU A 258 7.73 -3.26 -27.10
N ASN A 259 6.71 -4.03 -27.48
CA ASN A 259 6.02 -4.98 -26.59
C ASN A 259 5.54 -4.31 -25.28
N GLY A 260 5.06 -3.07 -25.38
CA GLY A 260 4.63 -2.26 -24.25
C GLY A 260 3.44 -2.84 -23.47
N GLU A 261 2.68 -3.77 -24.06
CA GLU A 261 1.63 -4.54 -23.41
C GLU A 261 2.17 -5.42 -22.27
N ASN A 262 3.47 -5.71 -22.26
CA ASN A 262 4.13 -6.42 -21.15
C ASN A 262 4.45 -5.52 -19.95
N ILE A 263 4.23 -4.20 -20.06
CA ILE A 263 4.35 -3.28 -18.93
C ILE A 263 3.27 -3.62 -17.91
N ILE A 264 3.71 -3.98 -16.71
CA ILE A 264 2.84 -4.54 -15.69
C ILE A 264 2.07 -3.43 -14.98
N SER A 265 0.74 -3.53 -15.00
CA SER A 265 -0.16 -2.66 -14.24
C SER A 265 -0.58 -3.23 -12.87
N ASP A 266 -0.33 -4.54 -12.63
CA ASP A 266 -0.73 -5.24 -11.40
C ASP A 266 0.15 -4.81 -10.20
N ASP A 267 -0.48 -4.12 -9.23
CA ASP A 267 0.19 -3.66 -8.01
C ASP A 267 0.23 -4.71 -6.90
N ASP A 268 -0.57 -5.77 -7.03
CA ASP A 268 -0.75 -6.79 -5.98
C ASP A 268 0.36 -7.87 -6.00
N LYS A 269 1.32 -7.81 -6.93
CA LYS A 269 2.39 -8.81 -7.05
C LYS A 269 3.78 -8.19 -7.00
N PRO A 270 4.77 -8.89 -6.45
CA PRO A 270 6.15 -8.47 -6.48
C PRO A 270 6.77 -8.71 -7.87
N TYR A 271 7.53 -7.73 -8.35
CA TYR A 271 8.27 -7.83 -9.60
C TYR A 271 9.71 -7.36 -9.47
N ILE A 272 10.61 -8.02 -10.18
CA ILE A 272 11.98 -7.58 -10.39
C ILE A 272 12.12 -7.10 -11.85
N TYR A 273 12.30 -5.81 -12.02
CA TYR A 273 12.66 -5.20 -13.29
C TYR A 273 14.15 -5.41 -13.53
N ALA A 274 14.49 -6.20 -14.52
CA ALA A 274 15.86 -6.61 -14.80
C ALA A 274 16.28 -6.16 -16.22
N PRO A 275 16.60 -4.87 -16.42
CA PRO A 275 17.12 -4.39 -17.71
C PRO A 275 18.60 -4.69 -17.88
N ASN A 276 19.05 -4.74 -19.16
CA ASN A 276 20.46 -4.54 -19.46
C ASN A 276 20.88 -3.10 -19.14
N HIS A 277 22.17 -2.80 -19.03
CA HIS A 277 22.66 -1.50 -18.59
C HIS A 277 23.52 -0.80 -19.63
N ARG A 278 22.96 0.19 -20.33
CA ARG A 278 23.61 0.95 -21.41
C ARG A 278 23.91 2.40 -21.05
N SER A 279 23.17 2.96 -20.10
CA SER A 279 23.28 4.38 -19.73
C SER A 279 22.90 4.59 -18.26
N THR A 280 23.55 5.55 -17.61
CA THR A 280 23.14 6.01 -16.27
C THR A 280 21.70 6.59 -16.25
N LEU A 281 21.15 6.87 -17.44
CA LEU A 281 19.80 7.38 -17.60
C LEU A 281 18.73 6.27 -17.78
N ASP A 282 19.14 5.00 -17.89
CA ASP A 282 18.19 3.88 -18.07
C ASP A 282 17.10 3.87 -16.99
N PRO A 283 17.39 4.00 -15.68
CA PRO A 283 16.37 4.01 -14.64
C PRO A 283 15.36 5.14 -14.82
N LEU A 284 15.80 6.33 -15.23
CA LEU A 284 14.93 7.49 -15.41
C LEU A 284 13.95 7.29 -16.56
N VAL A 285 14.44 6.78 -17.70
CA VAL A 285 13.59 6.53 -18.88
C VAL A 285 12.60 5.39 -18.58
N ILE A 286 13.05 4.30 -17.97
CA ILE A 286 12.19 3.18 -17.61
C ILE A 286 11.09 3.63 -16.63
N ASN A 287 11.42 4.35 -15.55
CA ASN A 287 10.43 4.89 -14.61
C ASN A 287 9.42 5.81 -15.29
N SER A 288 9.88 6.62 -16.28
CA SER A 288 9.00 7.55 -16.99
C SER A 288 7.95 6.84 -17.85
N ILE A 289 8.20 5.60 -18.28
CA ILE A 289 7.31 4.80 -19.10
C ILE A 289 6.41 3.91 -18.24
N VAL A 290 7.03 3.19 -17.28
CA VAL A 290 6.33 2.23 -16.42
C VAL A 290 5.29 2.90 -15.52
N ASN A 291 5.49 4.17 -15.21
CA ASN A 291 4.61 4.96 -14.33
C ASN A 291 4.34 4.33 -12.96
N LYS A 292 5.32 3.61 -12.43
CA LYS A 292 5.32 2.97 -11.11
C LYS A 292 6.61 3.30 -10.41
N HIS A 293 6.54 3.44 -9.10
CA HIS A 293 7.74 3.58 -8.29
C HIS A 293 8.49 2.24 -8.23
N ILE A 294 9.74 2.24 -8.69
CA ILE A 294 10.66 1.11 -8.68
C ILE A 294 11.81 1.46 -7.75
N HIS A 295 12.09 0.63 -6.75
CA HIS A 295 13.23 0.77 -5.85
C HIS A 295 14.48 0.23 -6.54
N TRP A 296 15.26 1.10 -7.17
CA TRP A 296 16.44 0.69 -7.93
C TRP A 296 17.64 0.38 -7.04
N ALA A 297 18.34 -0.69 -7.37
CA ALA A 297 19.69 -0.92 -6.87
C ALA A 297 20.67 0.05 -7.56
N ALA A 298 21.40 0.84 -6.80
CA ALA A 298 22.31 1.85 -7.32
C ALA A 298 23.63 1.90 -6.52
N LEU A 299 24.71 2.32 -7.16
CA LEU A 299 26.05 2.35 -6.53
C LEU A 299 26.07 3.27 -5.32
N LEU A 300 26.69 2.80 -4.23
CA LEU A 300 26.81 3.52 -2.94
C LEU A 300 27.36 4.95 -3.10
N ARG A 301 28.30 5.17 -4.01
CA ARG A 301 28.90 6.49 -4.28
C ARG A 301 27.91 7.58 -4.65
N PHE A 302 26.74 7.21 -5.24
CA PHE A 302 25.65 8.17 -5.50
C PHE A 302 24.97 8.61 -4.20
N PHE A 303 24.84 7.72 -3.23
CA PHE A 303 24.23 8.04 -1.92
C PHE A 303 25.14 8.85 -1.02
N GLU A 304 26.47 8.78 -1.26
CA GLU A 304 27.48 9.53 -0.53
C GLU A 304 27.74 10.93 -1.11
N GLY A 305 27.05 11.27 -2.21
CA GLY A 305 27.28 12.55 -2.88
C GLY A 305 28.64 12.65 -3.60
N LYS A 306 29.25 11.51 -3.93
CA LYS A 306 30.55 11.46 -4.64
C LYS A 306 30.37 11.48 -6.16
N ASP A 307 29.19 11.14 -6.66
CA ASP A 307 28.87 11.08 -8.08
C ASP A 307 27.45 11.59 -8.36
N SER A 308 27.22 12.03 -9.60
CA SER A 308 25.91 12.43 -10.11
C SER A 308 25.51 11.53 -11.28
N ILE A 309 24.20 11.30 -11.43
CA ILE A 309 23.61 10.65 -12.61
C ILE A 309 23.71 11.52 -13.87
N PHE A 310 23.97 12.82 -13.72
CA PHE A 310 24.07 13.77 -14.83
C PHE A 310 25.50 13.79 -15.38
N ASN A 311 25.74 13.03 -16.45
CA ASN A 311 27.02 12.96 -17.21
C ASN A 311 28.25 12.66 -16.36
N ASN A 312 28.12 11.88 -15.29
CA ASN A 312 29.18 11.63 -14.31
C ASN A 312 29.81 12.94 -13.74
N SER A 313 29.01 13.99 -13.65
CA SER A 313 29.45 15.27 -13.10
C SER A 313 29.94 15.10 -11.66
N LYS A 314 31.04 15.75 -11.36
CA LYS A 314 31.58 15.90 -9.99
C LYS A 314 31.12 17.19 -9.32
N ASP A 315 30.21 17.93 -9.95
CA ASP A 315 29.63 19.14 -9.36
C ASP A 315 28.99 18.82 -8.01
N PRO A 316 29.40 19.48 -6.91
CA PRO A 316 28.91 19.16 -5.56
C PRO A 316 27.41 19.31 -5.40
N PHE A 317 26.80 20.28 -6.10
CA PHE A 317 25.34 20.48 -6.05
C PHE A 317 24.61 19.31 -6.71
N LEU A 318 25.03 18.89 -7.92
CA LEU A 318 24.42 17.77 -8.64
C LEU A 318 24.64 16.44 -7.91
N CYS A 319 25.80 16.24 -7.31
CA CYS A 319 26.11 15.06 -6.49
C CYS A 319 25.20 15.00 -5.26
N ASN A 320 25.05 16.11 -4.54
CA ASN A 320 24.18 16.18 -3.37
C ASN A 320 22.69 16.00 -3.76
N LEU A 321 22.25 16.63 -4.85
CA LEU A 321 20.88 16.47 -5.36
C LEU A 321 20.59 14.99 -5.69
N THR A 322 21.52 14.30 -6.35
CA THR A 322 21.42 12.87 -6.65
C THR A 322 21.28 12.06 -5.35
N ALA A 323 22.19 12.31 -4.38
CA ALA A 323 22.19 11.59 -3.11
C ALA A 323 20.87 11.78 -2.34
N GLN A 324 20.36 13.00 -2.24
CA GLN A 324 19.11 13.31 -1.56
C GLN A 324 17.91 12.66 -2.26
N THR A 325 17.88 12.68 -3.60
CA THR A 325 16.82 12.07 -4.39
C THR A 325 16.80 10.56 -4.22
N PHE A 326 17.96 9.89 -4.31
CA PHE A 326 18.05 8.44 -4.15
C PHE A 326 17.64 7.98 -2.75
N LYS A 327 18.04 8.72 -1.69
CA LYS A 327 17.62 8.44 -0.32
C LYS A 327 16.09 8.60 -0.15
N LYS A 328 15.49 9.65 -0.70
CA LYS A 328 14.03 9.88 -0.62
C LYS A 328 13.21 8.88 -1.43
N LEU A 329 13.76 8.38 -2.54
CA LEU A 329 13.15 7.31 -3.35
C LEU A 329 13.38 5.92 -2.75
N GLU A 330 14.06 5.81 -1.61
CA GLU A 330 14.43 4.51 -1.01
C GLU A 330 15.08 3.57 -2.05
N TYR A 331 15.94 4.13 -2.90
CA TYR A 331 16.83 3.33 -3.75
C TYR A 331 17.81 2.57 -2.86
N ILE A 332 18.29 1.43 -3.32
CA ILE A 332 19.03 0.49 -2.50
C ILE A 332 20.52 0.57 -2.86
N PRO A 333 21.39 1.01 -1.91
CA PRO A 333 22.81 1.14 -2.19
C PRO A 333 23.47 -0.22 -2.36
N ILE A 334 24.28 -0.37 -3.42
CA ILE A 334 25.12 -1.56 -3.67
C ILE A 334 26.57 -1.16 -3.92
N GLU A 335 27.49 -2.04 -3.57
CA GLU A 335 28.90 -1.93 -3.88
C GLU A 335 29.34 -3.01 -4.85
N ARG A 336 30.27 -2.69 -5.74
CA ARG A 336 30.86 -3.66 -6.66
C ARG A 336 32.21 -4.14 -6.11
N LYS A 337 32.49 -5.44 -6.21
CA LYS A 337 33.75 -6.03 -5.78
C LYS A 337 34.97 -5.41 -6.49
N LYS A 338 34.81 -4.94 -7.74
CA LYS A 338 35.91 -4.23 -8.45
C LYS A 338 36.23 -2.87 -7.86
N ASP A 339 35.28 -2.20 -7.22
CA ASP A 339 35.46 -0.88 -6.60
C ASP A 339 35.86 -1.04 -5.11
N ASN A 340 35.41 -2.09 -4.46
CA ASN A 340 35.71 -2.46 -3.09
C ASN A 340 35.81 -4.00 -2.97
N PRO A 341 37.01 -4.58 -2.86
CA PRO A 341 37.19 -6.04 -2.73
C PRO A 341 36.43 -6.65 -1.55
N ASN A 342 36.19 -5.86 -0.49
CA ASN A 342 35.45 -6.25 0.72
C ASN A 342 33.94 -5.94 0.62
N ALA A 343 33.44 -5.59 -0.58
CA ALA A 343 32.03 -5.26 -0.77
C ALA A 343 31.10 -6.37 -0.24
N ASN A 344 30.21 -5.99 0.64
CA ASN A 344 29.23 -6.87 1.24
C ASN A 344 27.82 -6.29 1.07
N ASN A 345 27.07 -6.84 0.10
CA ASN A 345 25.73 -6.40 -0.24
C ASN A 345 24.61 -7.15 0.53
N PHE A 346 24.94 -7.85 1.62
CA PHE A 346 23.96 -8.67 2.36
C PHE A 346 22.79 -7.83 2.89
N SER A 347 23.09 -6.64 3.39
CA SER A 347 22.08 -5.68 3.84
C SER A 347 21.15 -5.24 2.70
N SER A 348 21.74 -4.91 1.55
CA SER A 348 21.02 -4.45 0.36
C SER A 348 20.12 -5.53 -0.22
N ILE A 349 20.63 -6.77 -0.31
CA ILE A 349 19.82 -7.93 -0.73
C ILE A 349 18.66 -8.17 0.24
N ARG A 350 18.89 -8.05 1.54
CA ARG A 350 17.85 -8.17 2.56
C ARG A 350 16.78 -7.10 2.40
N ASP A 351 17.16 -5.87 2.09
CA ASP A 351 16.23 -4.78 1.87
C ASP A 351 15.43 -4.99 0.56
N MET A 352 16.05 -5.42 -0.53
CA MET A 352 15.35 -5.81 -1.77
C MET A 352 14.31 -6.91 -1.52
N VAL A 353 14.69 -7.98 -0.82
CA VAL A 353 13.77 -9.05 -0.43
C VAL A 353 12.63 -8.52 0.44
N GLY A 354 12.92 -7.58 1.37
CA GLY A 354 11.91 -6.97 2.22
C GLY A 354 10.86 -6.17 1.43
N TYR A 355 11.27 -5.40 0.43
CA TYR A 355 10.34 -4.70 -0.46
C TYR A 355 9.52 -5.67 -1.31
N LEU A 356 10.12 -6.72 -1.87
CA LEU A 356 9.40 -7.75 -2.63
C LEU A 356 8.35 -8.48 -1.77
N GLN A 357 8.64 -8.74 -0.49
CA GLN A 357 7.70 -9.38 0.45
C GLN A 357 6.45 -8.54 0.75
N ILE A 358 6.50 -7.24 0.49
CA ILE A 358 5.35 -6.33 0.59
C ILE A 358 4.84 -5.91 -0.80
N ASN A 359 5.05 -6.73 -1.82
CA ASN A 359 4.59 -6.56 -3.20
C ASN A 359 5.11 -5.30 -3.91
N LYS A 360 6.27 -4.74 -3.47
CA LYS A 360 6.90 -3.63 -4.15
C LYS A 360 7.78 -4.08 -5.32
N LYS A 361 8.10 -3.15 -6.19
CA LYS A 361 8.87 -3.35 -7.41
C LYS A 361 10.33 -3.02 -7.16
N ILE A 362 11.22 -3.93 -7.51
CA ILE A 362 12.67 -3.76 -7.43
C ILE A 362 13.24 -3.62 -8.82
N GLY A 363 14.14 -2.68 -9.02
CA GLY A 363 14.93 -2.54 -10.24
C GLY A 363 16.39 -2.93 -9.97
N ILE A 364 16.92 -3.82 -10.78
CA ILE A 364 18.30 -4.21 -10.71
C ILE A 364 18.88 -4.36 -12.12
N PHE A 365 20.07 -3.86 -12.33
CA PHE A 365 20.84 -4.08 -13.55
C PHE A 365 21.78 -5.27 -13.34
N PRO A 366 21.46 -6.47 -13.87
CA PRO A 366 22.27 -7.66 -13.58
C PRO A 366 23.71 -7.57 -14.07
N GLU A 367 24.00 -6.74 -15.07
CA GLU A 367 25.36 -6.49 -15.55
C GLU A 367 26.22 -5.70 -14.55
N GLY A 368 25.62 -4.96 -13.62
CA GLY A 368 26.30 -4.15 -12.61
C GLY A 368 27.15 -3.02 -13.17
N THR A 369 27.20 -2.80 -14.48
CA THR A 369 28.02 -1.77 -15.13
C THR A 369 27.47 -1.37 -16.49
N THR A 370 27.63 -0.10 -16.84
CA THR A 370 27.39 0.41 -18.22
C THR A 370 28.61 0.22 -19.14
N SER A 371 29.79 -0.04 -18.56
CA SER A 371 31.03 -0.19 -19.30
C SER A 371 31.22 -1.64 -19.74
N ARG A 372 31.46 -1.84 -21.04
CA ARG A 372 31.77 -3.13 -21.65
C ARG A 372 32.71 -2.96 -22.82
N PRO A 373 33.39 -4.01 -23.29
CA PRO A 373 34.17 -4.00 -24.54
C PRO A 373 33.27 -3.63 -25.72
N GLU A 374 33.83 -2.92 -26.71
CA GLU A 374 33.07 -2.42 -27.89
C GLU A 374 32.36 -3.51 -28.69
N ASN A 375 32.92 -4.73 -28.68
CA ASN A 375 32.40 -5.86 -29.43
C ASN A 375 31.43 -6.77 -28.66
N GLN A 376 31.00 -6.38 -27.45
CA GLN A 376 30.11 -7.19 -26.63
C GLN A 376 28.74 -6.53 -26.51
N ASP A 377 27.71 -7.28 -26.84
CA ASP A 377 26.31 -6.86 -26.71
C ASP A 377 25.86 -6.78 -25.26
N PHE A 378 26.31 -7.70 -24.41
CA PHE A 378 26.02 -7.74 -22.99
C PHE A 378 27.29 -7.97 -22.15
N GLY A 379 27.27 -7.49 -20.92
CA GLY A 379 28.20 -7.93 -19.88
C GLY A 379 27.73 -9.26 -19.27
N TYR A 380 28.49 -9.70 -18.25
CA TYR A 380 28.06 -10.84 -17.44
C TYR A 380 26.81 -10.47 -16.62
N PHE A 381 25.77 -11.29 -16.68
CA PHE A 381 24.59 -11.12 -15.85
C PHE A 381 24.76 -11.87 -14.52
N ASP A 382 24.84 -11.14 -13.41
CA ASP A 382 24.89 -11.72 -12.07
C ASP A 382 23.53 -12.34 -11.72
N PRO A 383 23.46 -13.64 -11.40
CA PRO A 383 22.19 -14.31 -11.15
C PRO A 383 21.54 -14.02 -9.78
N ALA A 384 22.09 -13.12 -8.99
CA ALA A 384 21.56 -12.79 -7.65
C ALA A 384 20.07 -12.37 -7.67
N PHE A 385 19.62 -11.68 -8.73
CA PHE A 385 18.21 -11.30 -8.89
C PHE A 385 17.28 -12.50 -9.03
N ILE A 386 17.73 -13.60 -9.64
CA ILE A 386 16.96 -14.85 -9.77
C ILE A 386 16.75 -15.50 -8.39
N LEU A 387 17.79 -15.52 -7.55
CA LEU A 387 17.68 -16.07 -6.20
C LEU A 387 16.69 -15.27 -5.34
N MET A 388 16.65 -13.94 -5.50
CA MET A 388 15.67 -13.08 -4.84
C MET A 388 14.25 -13.37 -5.37
N ALA A 389 14.09 -13.53 -6.68
CA ALA A 389 12.81 -13.88 -7.31
C ALA A 389 12.26 -15.21 -6.79
N ILE A 390 13.08 -16.25 -6.76
CA ILE A 390 12.71 -17.57 -6.23
C ILE A 390 12.30 -17.47 -4.76
N LYS A 391 13.08 -16.76 -3.93
CA LYS A 391 12.82 -16.62 -2.49
C LYS A 391 11.51 -15.88 -2.18
N THR A 392 11.09 -14.98 -3.06
CA THR A 392 9.92 -14.10 -2.83
C THR A 392 8.75 -14.44 -3.73
N ASN A 393 8.89 -15.44 -4.61
CA ASN A 393 7.95 -15.78 -5.68
C ASN A 393 7.64 -14.55 -6.57
N ALA A 394 8.61 -13.67 -6.75
CA ALA A 394 8.49 -12.51 -7.61
C ALA A 394 8.70 -12.89 -9.08
N SER A 395 7.92 -12.31 -9.98
CA SER A 395 8.18 -12.46 -11.42
C SER A 395 9.33 -11.54 -11.86
N ILE A 396 10.10 -11.95 -12.87
CA ILE A 396 11.17 -11.15 -13.44
C ILE A 396 10.66 -10.54 -14.75
N LEU A 397 10.77 -9.23 -14.91
CA LEU A 397 10.47 -8.53 -16.16
C LEU A 397 11.79 -8.17 -16.86
N PRO A 398 12.17 -8.92 -17.92
CA PRO A 398 13.30 -8.57 -18.76
C PRO A 398 13.00 -7.28 -19.53
N ILE A 399 13.95 -6.37 -19.58
CA ILE A 399 13.86 -5.15 -20.39
C ILE A 399 15.17 -4.98 -21.15
N THR A 400 15.11 -4.70 -22.43
CA THR A 400 16.30 -4.42 -23.21
C THR A 400 16.30 -2.98 -23.68
N THR A 401 17.33 -2.22 -23.31
CA THR A 401 17.53 -0.84 -23.75
C THR A 401 18.60 -0.80 -24.84
N TYR A 402 18.35 0.00 -25.90
CA TYR A 402 19.31 0.27 -26.95
C TYR A 402 19.37 1.74 -27.28
N TRP A 403 20.52 2.38 -27.04
CA TRP A 403 20.75 3.79 -27.29
C TRP A 403 21.43 4.02 -28.63
N PHE A 404 20.89 4.97 -29.41
CA PHE A 404 21.46 5.36 -30.71
C PHE A 404 21.36 6.87 -30.91
N LYS A 405 22.01 7.39 -31.94
CA LYS A 405 21.89 8.77 -32.39
C LYS A 405 21.08 8.81 -33.68
N ASP A 406 20.11 9.72 -33.74
CA ASP A 406 19.32 9.96 -34.96
C ASP A 406 20.09 10.81 -35.98
N GLU A 407 19.48 11.10 -37.13
CA GLU A 407 20.05 11.90 -38.20
C GLU A 407 20.47 13.33 -37.78
N ASN A 408 19.87 13.84 -36.69
CA ASN A 408 20.20 15.15 -36.13
C ASN A 408 21.19 15.04 -34.97
N ASN A 409 21.90 13.91 -34.82
CA ASN A 409 22.83 13.62 -33.72
C ASN A 409 22.15 13.62 -32.31
N LYS A 410 20.82 13.57 -32.27
CA LYS A 410 20.05 13.53 -31.01
C LYS A 410 20.04 12.12 -30.44
N LYS A 411 20.30 12.00 -29.13
CA LYS A 411 20.31 10.72 -28.42
C LYS A 411 18.89 10.18 -28.31
N ARG A 412 18.67 8.95 -28.73
CA ARG A 412 17.40 8.22 -28.74
C ARG A 412 17.56 6.89 -28.06
N VAL A 413 16.45 6.30 -27.63
CA VAL A 413 16.44 4.98 -26.97
C VAL A 413 15.27 4.13 -27.46
N VAL A 414 15.54 2.86 -27.74
CA VAL A 414 14.53 1.80 -27.89
C VAL A 414 14.46 1.03 -26.58
N LEU A 415 13.27 0.84 -26.07
CA LEU A 415 13.00 -0.02 -24.91
C LEU A 415 12.08 -1.16 -25.35
N ASN A 416 12.49 -2.38 -25.06
CA ASN A 416 11.73 -3.58 -25.35
C ASN A 416 11.41 -4.31 -24.06
N PHE A 417 10.11 -4.52 -23.80
CA PHE A 417 9.61 -5.17 -22.59
C PHE A 417 9.31 -6.64 -22.87
N GLY A 418 10.07 -7.54 -22.27
CA GLY A 418 9.86 -8.98 -22.40
C GLY A 418 8.62 -9.47 -21.66
N LYS A 419 8.17 -10.67 -21.99
CA LYS A 419 7.15 -11.32 -21.16
C LYS A 419 7.71 -11.60 -19.76
N PRO A 420 6.91 -11.40 -18.71
CA PRO A 420 7.32 -11.71 -17.36
C PRO A 420 7.69 -13.19 -17.20
N ILE A 421 8.87 -13.45 -16.65
CA ILE A 421 9.33 -14.79 -16.33
C ILE A 421 8.79 -15.16 -14.94
N THR A 422 7.95 -16.20 -14.86
CA THR A 422 7.51 -16.78 -13.59
C THR A 422 8.55 -17.77 -13.09
N VAL A 423 8.80 -17.77 -11.77
CA VAL A 423 9.84 -18.62 -11.16
C VAL A 423 9.31 -19.96 -10.63
N SER A 424 7.99 -20.07 -10.46
CA SER A 424 7.36 -21.28 -9.92
C SER A 424 7.61 -22.49 -10.83
N GLY A 425 8.10 -23.58 -10.24
CA GLY A 425 8.36 -24.83 -10.95
C GLY A 425 9.61 -24.84 -11.85
N LYS A 426 10.45 -23.78 -11.81
CA LYS A 426 11.68 -23.69 -12.61
C LYS A 426 12.93 -23.71 -11.73
N THR A 427 14.02 -24.27 -12.26
CA THR A 427 15.34 -24.15 -11.64
C THR A 427 15.96 -22.78 -11.91
N LYS A 428 16.97 -22.42 -11.14
CA LYS A 428 17.74 -21.19 -11.34
C LYS A 428 18.34 -21.10 -12.75
N GLU A 429 18.87 -22.22 -13.25
CA GLU A 429 19.48 -22.33 -14.56
C GLU A 429 18.44 -22.12 -15.67
N GLN A 430 17.27 -22.76 -15.58
CA GLN A 430 16.18 -22.56 -16.54
C GLN A 430 15.72 -21.12 -16.62
N ILE A 431 15.61 -20.43 -15.47
CA ILE A 431 15.23 -19.01 -15.42
C ILE A 431 16.33 -18.15 -16.05
N TYR A 432 17.60 -18.47 -15.77
CA TYR A 432 18.74 -17.75 -16.29
C TYR A 432 18.83 -17.86 -17.82
N ASP A 433 18.71 -19.06 -18.36
CA ASP A 433 18.75 -19.31 -19.80
C ASP A 433 17.57 -18.63 -20.52
N GLU A 434 16.37 -18.70 -19.94
CA GLU A 434 15.20 -18.00 -20.47
C GLU A 434 15.41 -16.49 -20.48
N TYR A 435 15.97 -15.93 -19.41
CA TYR A 435 16.27 -14.50 -19.32
C TYR A 435 17.28 -14.05 -20.39
N ILE A 436 18.38 -14.78 -20.55
CA ILE A 436 19.41 -14.46 -21.55
C ILE A 436 18.85 -14.53 -22.96
N ASN A 437 18.08 -15.57 -23.27
CA ASN A 437 17.48 -15.75 -24.59
C ASN A 437 16.54 -14.57 -24.94
N ILE A 438 15.70 -14.15 -23.99
CA ILE A 438 14.82 -12.99 -24.16
C ILE A 438 15.64 -11.71 -24.40
N GLN A 439 16.69 -11.47 -23.61
CA GLN A 439 17.55 -10.29 -23.76
C GLN A 439 18.19 -10.24 -25.15
N GLN A 440 18.65 -11.38 -25.69
CA GLN A 440 19.29 -11.45 -27.01
C GLN A 440 18.26 -11.15 -28.13
N ILE A 441 17.11 -11.80 -28.11
CA ILE A 441 16.05 -11.57 -29.09
C ILE A 441 15.63 -10.08 -29.09
N GLN A 442 15.40 -9.53 -27.92
CA GLN A 442 15.01 -8.13 -27.79
C GLN A 442 16.08 -7.14 -28.27
N LEU A 443 17.36 -7.46 -28.06
CA LEU A 443 18.43 -6.60 -28.53
C LEU A 443 18.51 -6.56 -30.06
N ASP A 444 18.33 -7.71 -30.72
CA ASP A 444 18.35 -7.82 -32.18
C ASP A 444 17.15 -7.05 -32.79
N GLU A 445 15.95 -7.17 -32.18
CA GLU A 445 14.79 -6.35 -32.52
C GLU A 445 15.05 -4.85 -32.34
N ASN A 446 15.66 -4.44 -31.22
CA ASN A 446 15.97 -3.04 -30.95
C ASN A 446 16.95 -2.45 -31.97
N LYS A 447 17.99 -3.21 -32.37
CA LYS A 447 18.93 -2.82 -33.41
C LYS A 447 18.22 -2.62 -34.74
N SER A 448 17.40 -3.60 -35.16
CA SER A 448 16.63 -3.53 -36.43
C SER A 448 15.70 -2.31 -36.45
N VAL A 449 14.97 -2.04 -35.36
CA VAL A 449 14.10 -0.87 -35.25
C VAL A 449 14.89 0.44 -35.27
N SER A 450 16.07 0.49 -34.68
CA SER A 450 16.91 1.69 -34.72
C SER A 450 17.38 2.02 -36.14
N GLU A 451 17.67 1.00 -36.95
CA GLU A 451 18.03 1.19 -38.38
C GLU A 451 16.83 1.69 -39.20
N LEU A 452 15.66 1.06 -39.04
CA LEU A 452 14.40 1.51 -39.68
C LEU A 452 14.08 2.98 -39.32
N TYR A 453 14.27 3.37 -38.06
CA TYR A 453 14.03 4.74 -37.61
C TYR A 453 14.94 5.75 -38.30
N LYS A 454 16.17 5.40 -38.63
CA LYS A 454 17.16 6.27 -39.30
C LYS A 454 16.84 6.44 -40.80
N VAL A 455 16.36 5.39 -41.47
CA VAL A 455 16.27 5.32 -42.93
C VAL A 455 14.90 5.75 -43.45
N ASP A 456 13.80 5.45 -42.74
CA ASP A 456 12.45 5.67 -43.25
C ASP A 456 11.63 6.63 -42.35
N LYS A 457 11.24 7.80 -42.95
CA LYS A 457 10.41 8.81 -42.26
C LYS A 457 9.01 8.33 -41.88
N ASN A 458 8.42 7.40 -42.64
CA ASN A 458 7.09 6.88 -42.38
C ASN A 458 7.14 5.88 -41.21
N SER A 459 8.13 4.99 -41.22
CA SER A 459 8.40 4.08 -40.10
C SER A 459 8.70 4.85 -38.81
N LYS A 460 9.47 5.93 -38.88
CA LYS A 460 9.72 6.83 -37.72
C LYS A 460 8.41 7.37 -37.14
N LYS A 461 7.50 7.90 -37.96
CA LYS A 461 6.20 8.41 -37.47
C LYS A 461 5.35 7.33 -36.85
N THR A 462 5.31 6.16 -37.45
CA THR A 462 4.53 5.01 -36.94
C THR A 462 5.07 4.52 -35.61
N LEU A 463 6.38 4.33 -35.47
CA LEU A 463 7.05 3.90 -34.24
C LEU A 463 6.81 4.88 -33.09
N LEU A 464 6.95 6.17 -33.32
CA LEU A 464 6.69 7.20 -32.32
C LEU A 464 5.19 7.28 -31.94
N LYS A 465 4.29 7.09 -32.89
CA LYS A 465 2.85 7.09 -32.62
C LYS A 465 2.43 5.88 -31.79
N SER A 466 2.89 4.69 -32.14
CA SER A 466 2.61 3.47 -31.37
C SER A 466 3.17 3.55 -29.94
N SER A 467 4.37 4.10 -29.79
CA SER A 467 5.01 4.23 -28.48
C SER A 467 4.27 5.19 -27.53
N LYS A 468 3.63 6.23 -28.08
CA LYS A 468 2.88 7.21 -27.26
C LYS A 468 1.68 6.62 -26.53
N ILE A 469 1.13 5.50 -26.97
CA ILE A 469 0.02 4.79 -26.31
C ILE A 469 0.43 4.37 -24.87
N TYR A 470 1.70 4.13 -24.63
CA TYR A 470 2.19 3.61 -23.34
C TYR A 470 2.60 4.68 -22.33
N TYR A 471 2.67 5.96 -22.73
CA TYR A 471 3.15 7.00 -21.81
C TYR A 471 2.41 8.36 -21.92
N ASN A 472 1.38 8.45 -22.74
CA ASN A 472 0.41 9.54 -22.69
C ASN A 472 -0.76 9.15 -21.75
#